data_72807fc0ab311a043eb664d607c6f66c
#
_entry.id   72807fc0ab311a043eb664d607c6f66c
#
_cell.length_a   1.000
_cell.length_b   1.000
_cell.length_c   1.000
_cell.angle_alpha   90.00
_cell.angle_beta   90.00
_cell.angle_gamma   90.00
#
_symmetry.space_group_name_H-M   'P 1'
#
loop_
_entity.id
_entity.type
_entity.pdbx_description
1 polymer ?
#
loop_
_entity_poly.entity_id
_entity_poly.type
_entity_poly.pdbx_seq_one_letter_code
_entity_poly.pdbx_strand_id
1 'polypeptide(L)'
;PKGKAQFVAVDYLPPGESPTETYPLVLITGRILQHYNCGAQTRRTRIMQVVDTDVLEIHARDAAQLDLHDGEIVRLVSARGEARLPVMVSDRVQPGELFTSFHFPDTDLNVLLSSSADESSKCPEYKVSTVRIEKILPAGTPSTPMRVMLIT
;
A
#
# COMPACT_ATOMS: atom_id res chain seq x y z
N PRO A 1 8.70 17.39 34.26
CA PRO A 1 7.35 17.48 33.72
C PRO A 1 6.60 18.62 34.42
N LYS A 2 6.01 19.54 33.65
CA LYS A 2 5.31 20.72 34.20
C LYS A 2 3.84 20.44 34.58
N GLY A 3 3.39 19.18 34.45
CA GLY A 3 2.01 18.77 34.72
C GLY A 3 0.96 19.35 33.77
N LYS A 4 1.36 20.04 32.70
CA LYS A 4 0.49 20.65 31.69
C LYS A 4 0.99 20.29 30.30
N ALA A 5 0.07 20.05 29.36
CA ALA A 5 0.39 19.93 27.94
C ALA A 5 0.96 21.23 27.40
N GLN A 6 1.91 21.14 26.51
CA GLN A 6 2.45 22.28 25.77
C GLN A 6 2.02 22.19 24.31
N PHE A 7 1.34 23.21 23.83
CA PHE A 7 1.02 23.35 22.41
C PHE A 7 2.20 24.01 21.69
N VAL A 8 2.60 23.38 20.59
CA VAL A 8 3.65 23.91 19.70
C VAL A 8 3.02 24.10 18.33
N ALA A 9 3.13 25.30 17.79
CA ALA A 9 2.72 25.57 16.40
C ALA A 9 3.72 24.89 15.47
N VAL A 10 3.21 24.11 14.52
CA VAL A 10 4.00 23.50 13.45
C VAL A 10 3.33 23.81 12.11
N ASP A 11 4.14 24.08 11.11
CA ASP A 11 3.66 24.29 9.74
C ASP A 11 3.33 22.94 9.10
N TYR A 12 2.32 22.95 8.21
CA TYR A 12 2.02 21.77 7.40
C TYR A 12 3.07 21.63 6.30
N LEU A 13 3.68 20.46 6.22
CA LEU A 13 4.56 20.08 5.12
C LEU A 13 3.82 19.03 4.28
N PRO A 14 3.70 19.22 2.97
CA PRO A 14 3.10 18.20 2.09
C PRO A 14 3.96 16.94 2.07
N PRO A 15 3.36 15.77 1.72
CA PRO A 15 4.13 14.54 1.55
C PRO A 15 5.18 14.69 0.44
N GLY A 16 6.25 13.92 0.53
CA GLY A 16 7.33 13.93 -0.45
C GLY A 16 6.96 13.36 -1.82
N GLU A 17 5.85 12.64 -1.91
CA GLU A 17 5.30 12.10 -3.16
C GLU A 17 3.84 12.52 -3.34
N SER A 18 3.46 12.73 -4.59
CA SER A 18 2.07 12.97 -4.99
C SER A 18 1.73 12.12 -6.21
N PRO A 19 0.46 11.72 -6.38
CA PRO A 19 0.03 10.96 -7.55
C PRO A 19 0.44 11.62 -8.86
N THR A 20 0.86 10.80 -9.83
CA THR A 20 1.26 11.19 -11.18
C THR A 20 0.55 10.29 -12.20
N GLU A 21 0.66 10.61 -13.48
CA GLU A 21 0.13 9.71 -14.53
C GLU A 21 0.76 8.31 -14.50
N THR A 22 2.03 8.20 -14.11
CA THR A 22 2.74 6.92 -14.02
C THR A 22 2.37 6.13 -12.77
N TYR A 23 2.16 6.82 -11.64
CA TYR A 23 1.82 6.23 -10.35
C TYR A 23 0.57 6.95 -9.78
N PRO A 24 -0.63 6.60 -10.26
CA PRO A 24 -1.84 7.37 -9.98
C PRO A 24 -2.49 7.10 -8.62
N LEU A 25 -2.06 6.07 -7.92
CA LEU A 25 -2.67 5.63 -6.66
C LEU A 25 -1.76 5.91 -5.48
N VAL A 26 -2.37 6.21 -4.33
CA VAL A 26 -1.66 6.40 -3.06
C VAL A 26 -1.71 5.11 -2.25
N LEU A 27 -0.56 4.56 -1.92
CA LEU A 27 -0.43 3.41 -1.03
C LEU A 27 -0.24 3.88 0.41
N ILE A 28 -1.10 3.40 1.28
CA ILE A 28 -1.03 3.55 2.73
C ILE A 28 -0.62 2.20 3.33
N THR A 29 0.49 2.14 4.03
CA THR A 29 0.85 0.93 4.76
C THR A 29 0.51 1.04 6.24
N GLY A 30 0.12 -0.07 6.86
CA GLY A 30 -0.31 -0.05 8.24
C GLY A 30 -0.26 -1.39 8.95
N ARG A 31 -0.87 -1.43 10.12
CA ARG A 31 -1.04 -2.65 10.91
C ARG A 31 -2.47 -3.13 10.83
N ILE A 32 -2.64 -4.44 10.91
CA ILE A 32 -3.92 -5.09 11.16
C ILE A 32 -3.96 -5.62 12.59
N LEU A 33 -5.15 -5.89 13.09
CA LEU A 33 -5.35 -6.30 14.49
C LEU A 33 -4.66 -7.63 14.82
N GLN A 34 -4.59 -8.52 13.85
CA GLN A 34 -4.12 -9.91 14.02
C GLN A 34 -2.62 -10.02 14.21
N HIS A 35 -1.83 -9.07 13.67
CA HIS A 35 -0.38 -9.14 13.69
C HIS A 35 0.28 -7.93 14.34
N TYR A 36 1.44 -8.16 14.95
CA TYR A 36 2.23 -7.14 15.61
C TYR A 36 3.53 -6.85 14.85
N ASN A 37 3.74 -5.61 14.47
CA ASN A 37 4.91 -5.12 13.73
C ASN A 37 5.22 -6.00 12.50
N CYS A 38 6.47 -6.46 12.35
CA CYS A 38 6.89 -7.37 11.27
C CYS A 38 6.43 -8.83 11.47
N GLY A 39 5.50 -9.09 12.38
CA GLY A 39 4.93 -10.40 12.60
C GLY A 39 5.90 -11.43 13.22
N ALA A 40 7.10 -11.03 13.67
CA ALA A 40 8.14 -11.95 14.14
C ALA A 40 7.67 -12.92 15.26
N GLN A 41 6.75 -12.47 16.11
CA GLN A 41 6.14 -13.30 17.14
C GLN A 41 4.81 -13.89 16.67
N THR A 42 3.89 -13.05 16.17
CA THR A 42 2.51 -13.44 15.87
C THR A 42 2.43 -14.45 14.75
N ARG A 43 3.33 -14.42 13.75
CA ARG A 43 3.41 -15.45 12.69
C ARG A 43 3.82 -16.84 13.19
N ARG A 44 4.28 -16.97 14.45
CA ARG A 44 4.59 -18.26 15.10
C ARG A 44 3.45 -18.78 15.98
N THR A 45 2.29 -18.15 15.90
CA THR A 45 1.11 -18.51 16.70
C THR A 45 -0.03 -18.96 15.80
N ARG A 46 -1.13 -19.41 16.42
CA ARG A 46 -2.35 -19.84 15.70
C ARG A 46 -3.02 -18.68 14.93
N ILE A 47 -2.59 -17.43 15.12
CA ILE A 47 -3.14 -16.30 14.39
C ILE A 47 -2.89 -16.40 12.88
N MET A 48 -1.85 -17.15 12.48
CA MET A 48 -1.59 -17.52 11.08
C MET A 48 -2.72 -18.32 10.42
N GLN A 49 -3.61 -18.94 11.19
CA GLN A 49 -4.80 -19.60 10.65
C GLN A 49 -5.93 -18.62 10.31
N VAL A 50 -5.82 -17.38 10.79
CA VAL A 50 -6.80 -16.33 10.55
C VAL A 50 -6.33 -15.38 9.44
N VAL A 51 -5.05 -14.99 9.49
CA VAL A 51 -4.43 -14.14 8.46
C VAL A 51 -3.01 -14.63 8.25
N ASP A 52 -2.69 -15.05 7.06
CA ASP A 52 -1.43 -15.68 6.67
C ASP A 52 -0.65 -14.90 5.59
N THR A 53 -1.22 -13.82 5.05
CA THR A 53 -0.60 -12.98 4.04
C THR A 53 -1.04 -11.52 4.16
N ASP A 54 -0.25 -10.60 3.60
CA ASP A 54 -0.69 -9.23 3.35
C ASP A 54 -1.64 -9.23 2.13
N VAL A 55 -2.67 -8.38 2.18
CA VAL A 55 -3.61 -8.16 1.08
C VAL A 55 -3.61 -6.70 0.66
N LEU A 56 -3.97 -6.43 -0.58
CA LEU A 56 -4.14 -5.09 -1.12
C LEU A 56 -5.61 -4.69 -1.06
N GLU A 57 -5.98 -3.85 -0.10
CA GLU A 57 -7.32 -3.27 -0.05
C GLU A 57 -7.44 -2.19 -1.12
N ILE A 58 -8.48 -2.27 -1.93
CA ILE A 58 -8.81 -1.33 -3.00
C ILE A 58 -10.30 -1.00 -2.97
N HIS A 59 -10.65 0.26 -3.24
CA HIS A 59 -12.04 0.66 -3.32
C HIS A 59 -12.75 0.01 -4.52
N ALA A 60 -14.02 -0.36 -4.35
CA ALA A 60 -14.80 -1.05 -5.38
C ALA A 60 -14.86 -0.31 -6.73
N ARG A 61 -14.88 1.03 -6.70
CA ARG A 61 -14.84 1.86 -7.91
C ARG A 61 -13.54 1.67 -8.69
N ASP A 62 -12.40 1.68 -8.00
CA ASP A 62 -11.09 1.56 -8.64
C ASP A 62 -10.85 0.12 -9.11
N ALA A 63 -11.31 -0.86 -8.32
CA ALA A 63 -11.29 -2.26 -8.73
C ALA A 63 -12.08 -2.48 -10.03
N ALA A 64 -13.28 -1.89 -10.14
CA ALA A 64 -14.09 -1.97 -11.36
C ALA A 64 -13.44 -1.26 -12.55
N GLN A 65 -12.79 -0.10 -12.35
CA GLN A 65 -12.08 0.62 -13.41
C GLN A 65 -10.86 -0.15 -13.94
N LEU A 66 -10.18 -0.88 -13.06
CA LEU A 66 -9.01 -1.70 -13.39
C LEU A 66 -9.38 -3.14 -13.75
N ASP A 67 -10.68 -3.47 -13.79
CA ASP A 67 -11.20 -4.82 -14.02
C ASP A 67 -10.54 -5.86 -13.09
N LEU A 68 -10.47 -5.55 -11.78
CA LEU A 68 -9.90 -6.39 -10.75
C LEU A 68 -10.99 -7.07 -9.92
N HIS A 69 -10.70 -8.30 -9.52
CA HIS A 69 -11.62 -9.12 -8.72
C HIS A 69 -10.99 -9.45 -7.36
N ASP A 70 -11.84 -9.68 -6.38
CA ASP A 70 -11.43 -10.09 -5.05
C ASP A 70 -10.61 -11.40 -5.10
N GLY A 71 -9.46 -11.43 -4.41
CA GLY A 71 -8.52 -12.55 -4.45
C GLY A 71 -7.59 -12.60 -5.67
N GLU A 72 -7.78 -11.75 -6.68
CA GLU A 72 -6.88 -11.70 -7.84
C GLU A 72 -5.49 -11.23 -7.40
N ILE A 73 -4.43 -11.91 -7.84
CA ILE A 73 -3.05 -11.50 -7.55
C ILE A 73 -2.61 -10.45 -8.56
N VAL A 74 -2.20 -9.30 -8.04
CA VAL A 74 -1.70 -8.19 -8.85
C VAL A 74 -0.24 -7.89 -8.53
N ARG A 75 0.42 -7.20 -9.45
CA ARG A 75 1.72 -6.58 -9.23
C ARG A 75 1.51 -5.11 -8.90
N LEU A 76 1.94 -4.71 -7.70
CA LEU A 76 1.97 -3.33 -7.24
C LEU A 76 3.36 -2.78 -7.50
N VAL A 77 3.45 -1.65 -8.20
CA VAL A 77 4.72 -1.07 -8.67
C VAL A 77 4.83 0.38 -8.21
N SER A 78 5.95 0.71 -7.59
CA SER A 78 6.36 2.09 -7.27
C SER A 78 7.58 2.50 -8.11
N ALA A 79 8.06 3.70 -7.91
CA ALA A 79 9.32 4.16 -8.52
C ALA A 79 10.55 3.40 -8.00
N ARG A 80 10.43 2.59 -6.95
CA ARG A 80 11.57 1.92 -6.27
C ARG A 80 11.55 0.42 -6.39
N GLY A 81 10.40 -0.18 -6.51
CA GLY A 81 10.30 -1.62 -6.55
C GLY A 81 8.89 -2.10 -6.86
N GLU A 82 8.71 -3.40 -6.74
CA GLU A 82 7.44 -4.07 -6.98
C GLU A 82 7.17 -5.14 -5.92
N ALA A 83 5.90 -5.39 -5.67
CA ALA A 83 5.42 -6.47 -4.81
C ALA A 83 4.20 -7.15 -5.43
N ARG A 84 3.91 -8.38 -5.01
CA ARG A 84 2.74 -9.13 -5.47
C ARG A 84 1.81 -9.38 -4.30
N LEU A 85 0.54 -9.07 -4.48
CA LEU A 85 -0.47 -9.13 -3.43
C LEU A 85 -1.80 -9.61 -4.00
N PRO A 86 -2.57 -10.40 -3.23
CA PRO A 86 -3.98 -10.63 -3.54
C PRO A 86 -4.79 -9.35 -3.26
N VAL A 87 -5.70 -9.04 -4.16
CA VAL A 87 -6.65 -7.93 -4.03
C VAL A 87 -7.74 -8.27 -3.02
N MET A 88 -8.12 -7.31 -2.21
CA MET A 88 -9.32 -7.32 -1.39
C MET A 88 -10.16 -6.07 -1.70
N VAL A 89 -11.32 -6.26 -2.30
CA VAL A 89 -12.25 -5.16 -2.58
C VAL A 89 -12.92 -4.73 -1.28
N SER A 90 -12.80 -3.45 -0.93
CA SER A 90 -13.18 -2.91 0.37
C SER A 90 -13.75 -1.50 0.23
N ASP A 91 -14.66 -1.13 1.13
CA ASP A 91 -15.16 0.23 1.32
C ASP A 91 -14.40 1.01 2.42
N ARG A 92 -13.36 0.41 2.99
CA ARG A 92 -12.53 1.00 4.05
C ARG A 92 -11.52 2.02 3.55
N VAL A 93 -11.20 1.98 2.26
CA VAL A 93 -10.31 2.93 1.57
C VAL A 93 -11.12 3.83 0.65
N GLN A 94 -10.63 5.04 0.37
CA GLN A 94 -11.28 5.95 -0.56
C GLN A 94 -10.84 5.66 -2.00
N PRO A 95 -11.62 6.07 -3.02
CA PRO A 95 -11.16 6.02 -4.39
C PRO A 95 -9.81 6.73 -4.58
N GLY A 96 -8.88 6.08 -5.28
CA GLY A 96 -7.50 6.56 -5.44
C GLY A 96 -6.55 6.14 -4.32
N GLU A 97 -7.05 5.55 -3.24
CA GLU A 97 -6.25 5.07 -2.11
C GLU A 97 -6.22 3.55 -2.04
N LEU A 98 -5.08 3.03 -1.67
CA LEU A 98 -4.83 1.62 -1.41
C LEU A 98 -4.33 1.44 0.02
N PHE A 99 -4.69 0.33 0.65
CA PHE A 99 -4.13 -0.04 1.94
C PHE A 99 -3.53 -1.44 1.88
N THR A 100 -2.41 -1.63 2.57
CA THR A 100 -1.86 -2.96 2.83
C THR A 100 -1.18 -3.01 4.19
N SER A 101 -1.09 -4.20 4.76
CA SER A 101 -0.27 -4.43 5.94
C SER A 101 1.19 -4.69 5.55
N PHE A 102 2.08 -4.78 6.53
CA PHE A 102 3.52 -5.02 6.32
C PHE A 102 4.05 -6.12 7.26
N HIS A 103 3.21 -7.11 7.55
CA HIS A 103 3.53 -8.10 8.56
C HIS A 103 4.28 -9.31 8.01
N PHE A 104 4.26 -9.52 6.70
CA PHE A 104 4.81 -10.72 6.06
C PHE A 104 6.05 -10.36 5.21
N PRO A 105 7.24 -10.92 5.56
CA PRO A 105 8.47 -10.65 4.79
C PRO A 105 8.42 -11.21 3.37
N ASP A 106 7.55 -12.19 3.11
CA ASP A 106 7.42 -12.79 1.78
C ASP A 106 6.84 -11.82 0.74
N THR A 107 6.10 -10.80 1.19
CA THR A 107 5.57 -9.74 0.33
C THR A 107 6.54 -8.58 0.12
N ASP A 108 7.51 -8.41 1.04
CA ASP A 108 8.57 -7.38 1.02
C ASP A 108 8.08 -5.97 0.65
N LEU A 109 6.99 -5.54 1.27
CA LEU A 109 6.32 -4.28 0.92
C LEU A 109 7.15 -3.02 1.15
N ASN A 110 8.21 -3.12 1.93
CA ASN A 110 9.08 -1.98 2.19
C ASN A 110 9.85 -1.52 0.94
N VAL A 111 10.01 -2.36 -0.08
CA VAL A 111 10.62 -1.97 -1.36
C VAL A 111 9.80 -0.93 -2.13
N LEU A 112 8.51 -0.79 -1.81
CA LEU A 112 7.59 0.15 -2.46
C LEU A 112 7.65 1.55 -1.84
N LEU A 113 8.16 1.68 -0.61
CA LEU A 113 8.03 2.90 0.18
C LEU A 113 8.81 4.07 -0.41
N SER A 114 8.26 5.28 -0.19
CA SER A 114 8.91 6.53 -0.51
C SER A 114 10.31 6.62 0.11
N SER A 115 11.24 7.28 -0.60
CA SER A 115 12.55 7.64 -0.05
C SER A 115 12.47 8.85 0.89
N SER A 116 11.33 9.53 0.92
CA SER A 116 11.09 10.63 1.86
C SER A 116 11.11 10.11 3.28
N ALA A 117 11.90 10.77 4.11
CA ALA A 117 12.06 10.41 5.51
C ALA A 117 12.23 11.66 6.36
N ASP A 118 11.82 11.58 7.60
CA ASP A 118 12.11 12.60 8.59
C ASP A 118 13.62 12.84 8.70
N GLU A 119 14.04 14.10 8.68
CA GLU A 119 15.45 14.48 8.61
C GLU A 119 16.25 14.00 9.83
N SER A 120 15.65 14.00 11.00
CA SER A 120 16.33 13.66 12.26
C SER A 120 16.27 12.17 12.57
N SER A 121 15.08 11.56 12.47
CA SER A 121 14.85 10.17 12.85
C SER A 121 15.05 9.19 11.69
N LYS A 122 15.13 9.69 10.44
CA LYS A 122 15.17 8.88 9.22
C LYS A 122 13.97 7.94 9.08
N CYS A 123 12.85 8.25 9.75
CA CYS A 123 11.63 7.50 9.66
C CYS A 123 10.98 7.72 8.29
N PRO A 124 10.74 6.67 7.48
CA PRO A 124 10.10 6.81 6.18
C PRO A 124 8.64 7.27 6.27
N GLU A 125 8.14 7.87 5.20
CA GLU A 125 6.72 8.20 5.05
C GLU A 125 5.89 6.95 4.72
N TYR A 126 5.58 6.15 5.75
CA TYR A 126 4.81 4.91 5.59
C TYR A 126 3.37 5.10 5.07
N LYS A 127 2.86 6.33 5.07
CA LYS A 127 1.44 6.61 4.77
C LYS A 127 1.22 7.19 3.38
N VAL A 128 2.29 7.56 2.69
CA VAL A 128 2.20 8.11 1.34
C VAL A 128 3.33 7.54 0.49
N SER A 129 2.99 6.60 -0.38
CA SER A 129 3.85 6.15 -1.47
C SER A 129 3.00 6.08 -2.72
N THR A 130 3.53 6.52 -3.86
CA THR A 130 2.77 6.49 -5.10
C THR A 130 3.04 5.22 -5.88
N VAL A 131 1.96 4.59 -6.35
CA VAL A 131 2.03 3.27 -7.01
C VAL A 131 1.08 3.18 -8.20
N ARG A 132 1.31 2.17 -9.03
CA ARG A 132 0.35 1.65 -10.01
C ARG A 132 0.13 0.17 -9.80
N ILE A 133 -1.03 -0.31 -10.24
CA ILE A 133 -1.37 -1.74 -10.25
C ILE A 133 -1.20 -2.28 -11.67
N GLU A 134 -0.59 -3.45 -11.78
CA GLU A 134 -0.49 -4.20 -13.02
C GLU A 134 -1.09 -5.60 -12.82
N LYS A 135 -1.99 -5.98 -13.75
CA LYS A 135 -2.53 -7.36 -13.76
C LYS A 135 -1.42 -8.34 -14.12
N ILE A 136 -1.40 -9.47 -13.42
CA ILE A 136 -0.54 -10.59 -13.77
C ILE A 136 -1.30 -11.46 -14.75
N LEU A 137 -1.01 -11.30 -16.04
CA LEU A 137 -1.61 -12.13 -17.07
C LEU A 137 -1.05 -13.56 -16.99
N PRO A 138 -1.86 -14.59 -17.23
CA PRO A 138 -1.37 -15.96 -17.40
C PRO A 138 -0.30 -16.01 -18.50
N ALA A 139 0.73 -16.80 -18.30
CA ALA A 139 1.81 -16.96 -19.27
C ALA A 139 1.21 -17.39 -20.64
N GLY A 140 1.36 -16.54 -21.67
CA GLY A 140 0.85 -16.78 -23.04
C GLY A 140 -0.17 -15.77 -23.53
N THR A 141 -0.62 -14.81 -22.73
CA THR A 141 -1.53 -13.75 -23.19
C THR A 141 -0.68 -12.59 -23.74
N PRO A 142 -0.87 -12.16 -25.02
CA PRO A 142 -0.13 -11.01 -25.54
C PRO A 142 -0.50 -9.75 -24.75
N SER A 143 0.51 -9.02 -24.30
CA SER A 143 0.32 -7.75 -23.59
C SER A 143 -0.26 -6.71 -24.53
N THR A 144 -1.54 -6.40 -24.39
CA THR A 144 -2.10 -5.18 -24.97
C THR A 144 -1.62 -4.01 -24.12
N PRO A 145 -0.98 -2.98 -24.70
CA PRO A 145 -0.56 -1.83 -23.93
C PRO A 145 -1.78 -1.15 -23.31
N MET A 146 -1.77 -1.07 -21.98
CA MET A 146 -2.84 -0.45 -21.18
C MET A 146 -2.95 1.02 -21.58
N ARG A 147 -4.07 1.40 -22.17
CA ARG A 147 -4.39 2.79 -22.48
C ARG A 147 -4.67 3.48 -21.13
N VAL A 148 -3.75 4.35 -20.70
CA VAL A 148 -3.98 5.22 -19.55
C VAL A 148 -5.19 6.09 -19.87
N MET A 149 -6.33 5.79 -19.25
CA MET A 149 -7.49 6.67 -19.30
C MET A 149 -7.25 7.76 -18.24
N LEU A 150 -7.05 8.97 -18.74
CA LEU A 150 -7.05 10.19 -17.92
C LEU A 150 -8.43 10.30 -17.25
N ILE A 151 -8.42 10.33 -15.94
CA ILE A 151 -9.59 10.65 -15.14
C ILE A 151 -9.67 12.18 -15.08
N THR A 152 -10.61 12.75 -15.84
CA THR A 152 -11.06 14.13 -15.71
C THR A 152 -12.20 14.20 -14.71
#